data_1bbdf3cedc2d36026fdde665fbccb040
#
_entry.id   1bbdf3cedc2d36026fdde665fbccb040
#
_cell.length_a   1.000
_cell.length_b   1.000
_cell.length_c   1.000
_cell.angle_alpha   90.00
_cell.angle_beta   90.00
_cell.angle_gamma   90.00
#
_symmetry.space_group_name_H-M   'P 1'
#
loop_
_entity.id
_entity.type
_entity.pdbx_description
1 polymer ?
#
loop_
_entity_poly.entity_id
_entity_poly.type
_entity_poly.pdbx_seq_one_letter_code
_entity_poly.pdbx_strand_id
1 'polypeptide(L)'
;MSTPCVSVIIPCYNMELYVGACLDSLCRQSLTNIEAICINDGSTDATGAILDRYQQQDPRVRVFHQPNRGVAAARNKGLEVAKGQYVAFLDPDDFYPNEGTLELLYSKAVENNALICGGSFSDYNNDTGRIRTYYAGDYAGYAFHQEGFVNYRDYQFDFGYHRFLYDRAFLAENNLVFPLYIRFQDPPFFVRAMIAAERFYAVPDVVYRYRKGIQVSATKWPEPKLHDMMRGYLDDLTLSAEHDLAQLHGLTIRRFEEDSVLIPVMNSLKKGNDTTALLLRQFSDAVSAPLLRQTGVRVPKSGYVLRHYKELGRPAALSKVLSKVNRMRTLAAVTWRDCLAHGSIHTIHVLVEKFTFWR
;
A
#
# COMPACT_ATOMS: atom_id res chain seq x y z
N MET A 1 -28.66 21.12 6.98
CA MET A 1 -28.20 20.23 5.90
C MET A 1 -28.16 18.82 6.49
N SER A 2 -28.59 17.81 5.74
CA SER A 2 -28.48 16.42 6.16
C SER A 2 -27.00 16.01 6.27
N THR A 3 -26.68 15.08 7.16
CA THR A 3 -25.35 14.48 7.25
C THR A 3 -24.99 13.81 5.91
N PRO A 4 -23.82 14.06 5.31
CA PRO A 4 -23.42 13.37 4.10
C PRO A 4 -23.37 11.85 4.30
N CYS A 5 -23.71 11.09 3.26
CA CYS A 5 -23.54 9.63 3.27
C CYS A 5 -22.05 9.26 3.31
N VAL A 6 -21.25 9.91 2.45
CA VAL A 6 -19.81 9.64 2.30
C VAL A 6 -19.03 10.95 2.28
N SER A 7 -17.94 11.01 3.05
CA SER A 7 -16.86 11.99 2.90
C SER A 7 -15.74 11.38 2.09
N VAL A 8 -15.42 11.95 0.92
CA VAL A 8 -14.29 11.50 0.10
C VAL A 8 -13.10 12.42 0.33
N ILE A 9 -12.02 11.88 0.89
CA ILE A 9 -10.80 12.63 1.25
C ILE A 9 -9.79 12.53 0.11
N ILE A 10 -9.34 13.70 -0.38
CA ILE A 10 -8.44 13.82 -1.53
C ILE A 10 -7.21 14.64 -1.12
N PRO A 11 -6.07 14.00 -0.81
CA PRO A 11 -4.83 14.69 -0.42
C PRO A 11 -4.09 15.15 -1.69
N CYS A 12 -4.00 16.47 -1.93
CA CYS A 12 -3.47 17.02 -3.17
C CYS A 12 -2.12 17.72 -2.94
N TYR A 13 -1.11 17.34 -3.70
CA TYR A 13 0.18 18.03 -3.76
C TYR A 13 0.80 17.92 -5.15
N ASN A 14 0.86 19.05 -5.90
CA ASN A 14 1.42 19.14 -7.25
C ASN A 14 0.81 18.11 -8.22
N MET A 15 -0.53 18.18 -8.38
CA MET A 15 -1.34 17.26 -9.19
C MET A 15 -2.15 17.98 -10.29
N GLU A 16 -1.67 19.12 -10.78
CA GLU A 16 -2.38 19.94 -11.78
C GLU A 16 -2.81 19.18 -13.02
N LEU A 17 -2.04 18.15 -13.45
CA LEU A 17 -2.31 17.34 -14.62
C LEU A 17 -3.44 16.31 -14.42
N TYR A 18 -3.74 15.93 -13.17
CA TYR A 18 -4.59 14.77 -12.90
C TYR A 18 -5.81 15.09 -12.05
N VAL A 19 -5.71 16.06 -11.14
CA VAL A 19 -6.75 16.34 -10.14
C VAL A 19 -8.09 16.71 -10.75
N GLY A 20 -8.12 17.31 -11.96
CA GLY A 20 -9.35 17.59 -12.70
C GLY A 20 -10.13 16.31 -13.03
N ALA A 21 -9.46 15.30 -13.61
CA ALA A 21 -10.10 14.02 -13.94
C ALA A 21 -10.56 13.25 -12.69
N CYS A 22 -9.81 13.35 -11.59
CA CYS A 22 -10.18 12.81 -10.29
C CYS A 22 -11.51 13.43 -9.81
N LEU A 23 -11.59 14.75 -9.73
CA LEU A 23 -12.78 15.48 -9.28
C LEU A 23 -13.97 15.30 -10.24
N ASP A 24 -13.75 15.26 -11.55
CA ASP A 24 -14.81 14.97 -12.51
C ASP A 24 -15.46 13.61 -12.26
N SER A 25 -14.66 12.58 -11.94
CA SER A 25 -15.17 11.25 -11.62
C SER A 25 -16.01 11.22 -10.35
N LEU A 26 -15.66 12.07 -9.39
CA LEU A 26 -16.38 12.22 -8.12
C LEU A 26 -17.65 13.05 -8.28
N CYS A 27 -17.57 14.19 -8.98
CA CYS A 27 -18.72 15.08 -9.19
C CYS A 27 -19.84 14.42 -9.99
N ARG A 28 -19.50 13.43 -10.84
CA ARG A 28 -20.50 12.64 -11.61
C ARG A 28 -21.12 11.48 -10.84
N GLN A 29 -20.77 11.24 -9.58
CA GLN A 29 -21.34 10.14 -8.81
C GLN A 29 -22.86 10.30 -8.63
N SER A 30 -23.61 9.21 -8.81
CA SER A 30 -25.08 9.15 -8.64
C SER A 30 -25.50 9.38 -7.19
N LEU A 31 -24.68 8.97 -6.22
CA LEU A 31 -24.87 9.30 -4.82
C LEU A 31 -24.60 10.80 -4.61
N THR A 32 -25.66 11.61 -4.54
CA THR A 32 -25.55 13.08 -4.48
C THR A 32 -25.25 13.64 -3.09
N ASN A 33 -25.66 12.91 -2.00
CA ASN A 33 -25.44 13.35 -0.62
C ASN A 33 -24.03 12.97 -0.14
N ILE A 34 -23.01 13.55 -0.77
CA ILE A 34 -21.59 13.36 -0.45
C ILE A 34 -20.90 14.68 -0.19
N GLU A 35 -19.72 14.66 0.43
CA GLU A 35 -18.78 15.77 0.42
C GLU A 35 -17.42 15.32 -0.08
N ALA A 36 -16.78 16.15 -0.93
CA ALA A 36 -15.41 16.00 -1.40
C ALA A 36 -14.50 16.89 -0.55
N ILE A 37 -13.60 16.32 0.21
CA ILE A 37 -12.68 17.04 1.10
C ILE A 37 -11.30 17.05 0.45
N CYS A 38 -10.99 18.15 -0.25
CA CYS A 38 -9.71 18.34 -0.91
C CYS A 38 -8.73 19.02 0.05
N ILE A 39 -7.64 18.36 0.39
CA ILE A 39 -6.59 18.94 1.21
C ILE A 39 -5.42 19.32 0.30
N ASN A 40 -5.28 20.60 -0.01
CA ASN A 40 -4.12 21.13 -0.73
C ASN A 40 -2.94 21.27 0.24
N ASP A 41 -2.02 20.32 0.17
CA ASP A 41 -0.86 20.21 1.06
C ASP A 41 0.32 21.05 0.56
N GLY A 42 0.06 22.36 0.31
CA GLY A 42 1.09 23.31 -0.07
C GLY A 42 1.58 23.15 -1.51
N SER A 43 0.69 22.84 -2.47
CA SER A 43 1.05 22.77 -3.90
C SER A 43 1.64 24.08 -4.41
N THR A 44 2.64 23.97 -5.30
CA THR A 44 3.33 25.08 -5.94
C THR A 44 3.01 25.23 -7.43
N ASP A 45 2.23 24.30 -7.98
CA ASP A 45 1.69 24.29 -9.33
C ASP A 45 0.24 24.82 -9.35
N ALA A 46 -0.49 24.64 -10.45
CA ALA A 46 -1.87 25.10 -10.58
C ALA A 46 -2.90 24.26 -9.78
N THR A 47 -2.49 23.25 -9.02
CA THR A 47 -3.39 22.37 -8.26
C THR A 47 -4.35 23.17 -7.38
N GLY A 48 -3.83 24.11 -6.58
CA GLY A 48 -4.66 24.95 -5.69
C GLY A 48 -5.75 25.70 -6.43
N ALA A 49 -5.39 26.38 -7.53
CA ALA A 49 -6.35 27.13 -8.35
C ALA A 49 -7.42 26.23 -9.01
N ILE A 50 -7.04 25.00 -9.38
CA ILE A 50 -8.00 24.02 -9.93
C ILE A 50 -9.00 23.62 -8.84
N LEU A 51 -8.54 23.29 -7.63
CA LEU A 51 -9.41 22.93 -6.51
C LEU A 51 -10.40 24.04 -6.17
N ASP A 52 -9.93 25.29 -6.08
CA ASP A 52 -10.78 26.47 -5.78
C ASP A 52 -11.88 26.67 -6.83
N ARG A 53 -11.56 26.43 -8.09
CA ARG A 53 -12.54 26.46 -9.18
C ARG A 53 -13.64 25.39 -8.99
N TYR A 54 -13.28 24.15 -8.65
CA TYR A 54 -14.26 23.10 -8.39
C TYR A 54 -15.12 23.43 -7.16
N GLN A 55 -14.55 23.99 -6.09
CA GLN A 55 -15.32 24.44 -4.92
C GLN A 55 -16.34 25.52 -5.27
N GLN A 56 -16.04 26.42 -6.23
CA GLN A 56 -16.99 27.43 -6.70
C GLN A 56 -18.10 26.84 -7.56
N GLN A 57 -17.85 25.75 -8.28
CA GLN A 57 -18.78 25.12 -9.23
C GLN A 57 -19.69 24.06 -8.58
N ASP A 58 -19.21 23.35 -7.55
CA ASP A 58 -19.92 22.27 -6.88
C ASP A 58 -19.89 22.47 -5.35
N PRO A 59 -21.05 22.72 -4.70
CA PRO A 59 -21.11 22.98 -3.26
C PRO A 59 -20.72 21.75 -2.39
N ARG A 60 -20.60 20.57 -2.99
CA ARG A 60 -20.11 19.36 -2.32
C ARG A 60 -18.59 19.38 -2.14
N VAL A 61 -17.86 20.15 -2.94
CA VAL A 61 -16.39 20.26 -2.88
C VAL A 61 -15.98 21.28 -1.83
N ARG A 62 -15.17 20.85 -0.88
CA ARG A 62 -14.61 21.65 0.20
C ARG A 62 -13.09 21.60 0.14
N VAL A 63 -12.46 22.75 0.00
CA VAL A 63 -10.99 22.84 -0.12
C VAL A 63 -10.38 23.39 1.17
N PHE A 64 -9.33 22.77 1.62
CA PHE A 64 -8.51 23.19 2.76
C PHE A 64 -7.07 23.35 2.30
N HIS A 65 -6.52 24.56 2.38
CA HIS A 65 -5.13 24.82 2.09
C HIS A 65 -4.30 24.76 3.36
N GLN A 66 -3.17 24.08 3.31
CA GLN A 66 -2.21 24.00 4.42
C GLN A 66 -0.77 24.05 3.91
N PRO A 67 0.21 24.46 4.73
CA PRO A 67 1.63 24.23 4.40
C PRO A 67 1.91 22.74 4.24
N ASN A 68 2.84 22.37 3.34
CA ASN A 68 3.16 20.97 3.10
C ASN A 68 3.61 20.25 4.38
N ARG A 69 2.86 19.22 4.75
CA ARG A 69 3.09 18.36 5.93
C ARG A 69 3.11 16.87 5.59
N GLY A 70 3.01 16.54 4.30
CA GLY A 70 3.00 15.19 3.76
C GLY A 70 1.62 14.54 3.70
N VAL A 71 1.49 13.55 2.84
CA VAL A 71 0.22 12.90 2.48
C VAL A 71 -0.52 12.30 3.68
N ALA A 72 0.18 11.74 4.66
CA ALA A 72 -0.42 11.21 5.89
C ALA A 72 -1.12 12.33 6.70
N ALA A 73 -0.45 13.47 6.88
CA ALA A 73 -1.01 14.62 7.57
C ALA A 73 -2.22 15.19 6.83
N ALA A 74 -2.17 15.23 5.50
CA ALA A 74 -3.30 15.66 4.67
C ALA A 74 -4.51 14.71 4.81
N ARG A 75 -4.30 13.39 4.76
CA ARG A 75 -5.38 12.41 5.00
C ARG A 75 -5.97 12.53 6.40
N ASN A 76 -5.13 12.66 7.43
CA ASN A 76 -5.58 12.83 8.82
C ASN A 76 -6.36 14.14 9.00
N LYS A 77 -5.94 15.25 8.33
CA LYS A 77 -6.73 16.47 8.31
C LYS A 77 -8.08 16.28 7.65
N GLY A 78 -8.14 15.50 6.58
CA GLY A 78 -9.41 15.10 5.96
C GLY A 78 -10.32 14.32 6.93
N LEU A 79 -9.77 13.34 7.66
CA LEU A 79 -10.50 12.59 8.70
C LEU A 79 -11.07 13.50 9.80
N GLU A 80 -10.28 14.47 10.26
CA GLU A 80 -10.68 15.44 11.30
C GLU A 80 -11.91 16.27 10.89
N VAL A 81 -12.00 16.68 9.61
CA VAL A 81 -13.06 17.57 9.11
C VAL A 81 -14.21 16.84 8.42
N ALA A 82 -14.11 15.52 8.26
CA ALA A 82 -15.13 14.67 7.66
C ALA A 82 -16.42 14.64 8.50
N LYS A 83 -17.57 14.71 7.81
CA LYS A 83 -18.91 14.70 8.44
C LYS A 83 -19.75 13.52 7.97
N GLY A 84 -19.36 12.85 6.90
CA GLY A 84 -20.09 11.72 6.33
C GLY A 84 -20.23 10.56 7.31
N GLN A 85 -21.24 9.74 7.11
CA GLN A 85 -21.39 8.48 7.84
C GLN A 85 -20.21 7.56 7.55
N TYR A 86 -19.82 7.45 6.28
CA TYR A 86 -18.64 6.72 5.86
C TYR A 86 -17.57 7.67 5.30
N VAL A 87 -16.32 7.21 5.30
CA VAL A 87 -15.17 7.88 4.72
C VAL A 87 -14.61 7.03 3.58
N ALA A 88 -14.28 7.68 2.46
CA ALA A 88 -13.51 7.13 1.36
C ALA A 88 -12.22 7.93 1.17
N PHE A 89 -11.22 7.31 0.58
CA PHE A 89 -9.98 7.96 0.16
C PHE A 89 -9.86 7.86 -1.37
N LEU A 90 -9.55 8.98 -2.02
CA LEU A 90 -9.31 9.03 -3.46
C LEU A 90 -8.01 9.79 -3.70
N ASP A 91 -7.00 9.12 -4.24
CA ASP A 91 -5.74 9.79 -4.57
C ASP A 91 -5.95 10.70 -5.80
N PRO A 92 -5.34 11.90 -5.85
CA PRO A 92 -5.67 12.94 -6.82
C PRO A 92 -5.25 12.62 -8.26
N ASP A 93 -4.48 11.56 -8.47
CA ASP A 93 -4.09 11.01 -9.77
C ASP A 93 -4.96 9.83 -10.22
N ASP A 94 -5.89 9.37 -9.36
CA ASP A 94 -6.77 8.23 -9.59
C ASP A 94 -8.22 8.67 -9.84
N PHE A 95 -9.13 7.74 -10.08
CA PHE A 95 -10.54 8.06 -10.34
C PHE A 95 -11.49 6.88 -10.13
N TYR A 96 -12.76 7.19 -9.92
CA TYR A 96 -13.83 6.19 -9.86
C TYR A 96 -14.15 5.66 -11.27
N PRO A 97 -14.36 4.33 -11.44
CA PRO A 97 -14.57 3.72 -12.75
C PRO A 97 -15.91 4.06 -13.41
N ASN A 98 -16.95 4.35 -12.63
CA ASN A 98 -18.29 4.70 -13.10
C ASN A 98 -19.04 5.56 -12.08
N GLU A 99 -20.21 6.07 -12.49
CA GLU A 99 -21.02 7.00 -11.70
C GLU A 99 -21.75 6.33 -10.51
N GLY A 100 -21.98 5.02 -10.55
CA GLY A 100 -22.65 4.26 -9.49
C GLY A 100 -21.73 3.73 -8.39
N THR A 101 -20.43 4.01 -8.44
CA THR A 101 -19.44 3.41 -7.54
C THR A 101 -19.71 3.70 -6.06
N LEU A 102 -19.93 4.96 -5.69
CA LEU A 102 -20.16 5.33 -4.29
C LEU A 102 -21.54 4.89 -3.82
N GLU A 103 -22.55 4.91 -4.68
CA GLU A 103 -23.90 4.43 -4.36
C GLU A 103 -23.90 2.93 -4.06
N LEU A 104 -23.23 2.14 -4.89
CA LEU A 104 -23.07 0.70 -4.67
C LEU A 104 -22.42 0.41 -3.32
N LEU A 105 -21.24 1.00 -3.07
CA LEU A 105 -20.49 0.77 -1.83
C LEU A 105 -21.27 1.22 -0.59
N TYR A 106 -21.92 2.40 -0.65
CA TYR A 106 -22.69 2.94 0.45
C TYR A 106 -23.93 2.08 0.76
N SER A 107 -24.70 1.72 -0.27
CA SER A 107 -25.91 0.87 -0.10
C SER A 107 -25.52 -0.46 0.51
N LYS A 108 -24.47 -1.11 0.01
CA LYS A 108 -24.00 -2.41 0.53
C LYS A 108 -23.47 -2.31 1.96
N ALA A 109 -22.76 -1.21 2.29
CA ALA A 109 -22.30 -0.96 3.65
C ALA A 109 -23.48 -0.81 4.63
N VAL A 110 -24.49 -0.02 4.29
CA VAL A 110 -25.67 0.22 5.12
C VAL A 110 -26.56 -1.01 5.24
N GLU A 111 -26.89 -1.67 4.10
CA GLU A 111 -27.71 -2.89 4.08
C GLU A 111 -27.16 -4.00 4.97
N ASN A 112 -25.82 -4.10 5.06
CA ASN A 112 -25.16 -5.16 5.81
C ASN A 112 -24.58 -4.72 7.15
N ASN A 113 -24.81 -3.46 7.58
CA ASN A 113 -24.22 -2.88 8.77
C ASN A 113 -22.69 -3.10 8.82
N ALA A 114 -22.02 -2.91 7.69
CA ALA A 114 -20.60 -3.18 7.55
C ALA A 114 -19.77 -1.98 8.02
N LEU A 115 -18.83 -2.20 8.94
CA LEU A 115 -17.86 -1.19 9.37
C LEU A 115 -16.90 -0.80 8.24
N ILE A 116 -16.59 -1.76 7.37
CA ILE A 116 -15.76 -1.55 6.18
C ILE A 116 -16.45 -2.27 5.00
N CYS A 117 -16.59 -1.58 3.87
CA CYS A 117 -17.13 -2.14 2.64
C CYS A 117 -16.24 -1.78 1.46
N GLY A 118 -15.88 -2.73 0.61
CA GLY A 118 -14.98 -2.47 -0.51
C GLY A 118 -15.22 -3.35 -1.71
N GLY A 119 -14.60 -2.96 -2.84
CA GLY A 119 -14.73 -3.68 -4.10
C GLY A 119 -13.39 -4.01 -4.75
N SER A 120 -13.46 -4.54 -5.95
CA SER A 120 -12.29 -4.87 -6.75
C SER A 120 -11.56 -3.61 -7.24
N PHE A 121 -10.30 -3.80 -7.59
CA PHE A 121 -9.38 -2.77 -8.05
C PHE A 121 -9.07 -2.95 -9.54
N SER A 122 -8.72 -1.88 -10.24
CA SER A 122 -8.16 -1.97 -11.60
C SER A 122 -7.02 -0.97 -11.82
N ASP A 123 -6.03 -1.37 -12.61
CA ASP A 123 -5.03 -0.43 -13.14
C ASP A 123 -5.55 0.24 -14.42
N TYR A 124 -5.22 1.50 -14.59
CA TYR A 124 -5.39 2.26 -15.83
C TYR A 124 -4.03 2.78 -16.30
N ASN A 125 -3.58 2.35 -17.45
CA ASN A 125 -2.34 2.87 -18.04
C ASN A 125 -2.63 4.19 -18.76
N ASN A 126 -2.04 5.28 -18.28
CA ASN A 126 -2.28 6.63 -18.76
C ASN A 126 -1.84 6.84 -20.22
N ASP A 127 -0.78 6.17 -20.67
CA ASP A 127 -0.21 6.35 -22.00
C ASP A 127 -1.01 5.60 -23.07
N THR A 128 -1.58 4.44 -22.70
CA THR A 128 -2.23 3.53 -23.66
C THR A 128 -3.74 3.41 -23.49
N GLY A 129 -4.30 3.94 -22.39
CA GLY A 129 -5.71 3.75 -21.99
C GLY A 129 -6.07 2.31 -21.58
N ARG A 130 -5.09 1.40 -21.53
CA ARG A 130 -5.34 -0.02 -21.22
C ARG A 130 -5.73 -0.20 -19.75
N ILE A 131 -6.79 -0.99 -19.53
CA ILE A 131 -7.26 -1.37 -18.19
C ILE A 131 -6.82 -2.80 -17.90
N ARG A 132 -6.36 -3.04 -16.67
CA ARG A 132 -6.06 -4.37 -16.14
C ARG A 132 -6.91 -4.61 -14.88
N THR A 133 -7.66 -5.72 -14.87
CA THR A 133 -8.53 -6.12 -13.77
C THR A 133 -8.15 -7.47 -13.15
N TYR A 134 -7.19 -8.17 -13.77
CA TYR A 134 -6.74 -9.48 -13.29
C TYR A 134 -5.44 -9.35 -12.52
N TYR A 135 -5.39 -9.99 -11.37
CA TYR A 135 -4.25 -10.04 -10.46
C TYR A 135 -4.04 -11.47 -9.96
N ALA A 136 -2.78 -11.85 -9.75
CA ALA A 136 -2.39 -13.17 -9.27
C ALA A 136 -1.27 -13.07 -8.23
N GLY A 137 -1.00 -14.16 -7.50
CA GLY A 137 0.04 -14.22 -6.48
C GLY A 137 -0.21 -13.22 -5.35
N ASP A 138 0.82 -12.48 -4.95
CA ASP A 138 0.77 -11.50 -3.86
C ASP A 138 -0.20 -10.32 -4.11
N TYR A 139 -0.76 -10.21 -5.31
CA TYR A 139 -1.74 -9.18 -5.70
C TYR A 139 -3.15 -9.74 -5.93
N ALA A 140 -3.38 -11.03 -5.70
CA ALA A 140 -4.70 -11.65 -5.91
C ALA A 140 -5.82 -10.98 -5.10
N GLY A 141 -5.49 -10.43 -3.92
CA GLY A 141 -6.43 -9.69 -3.08
C GLY A 141 -6.96 -8.37 -3.67
N TYR A 142 -6.49 -7.95 -4.85
CA TYR A 142 -7.08 -6.79 -5.54
C TYR A 142 -8.42 -7.10 -6.24
N ALA A 143 -8.77 -8.36 -6.42
CA ALA A 143 -10.04 -8.75 -7.03
C ALA A 143 -10.88 -9.59 -6.06
N PHE A 144 -12.14 -9.23 -5.92
CA PHE A 144 -13.15 -10.06 -5.26
C PHE A 144 -13.99 -10.76 -6.32
N HIS A 145 -14.35 -12.01 -6.08
CA HIS A 145 -15.11 -12.84 -7.03
C HIS A 145 -16.55 -13.08 -6.58
N GLN A 146 -16.85 -12.80 -5.34
CA GLN A 146 -18.17 -12.99 -4.74
C GLN A 146 -18.49 -11.82 -3.80
N GLU A 147 -19.79 -11.51 -3.70
CA GLU A 147 -20.31 -10.56 -2.75
C GLU A 147 -20.50 -11.23 -1.39
N GLY A 148 -20.14 -10.52 -0.31
CA GLY A 148 -20.37 -11.00 1.06
C GLY A 148 -19.28 -10.59 2.04
N PHE A 149 -19.44 -11.01 3.31
CA PHE A 149 -18.43 -10.78 4.34
C PHE A 149 -17.19 -11.64 4.11
N VAL A 150 -16.04 -11.00 4.24
CA VAL A 150 -14.72 -11.61 4.20
C VAL A 150 -14.04 -11.37 5.55
N ASN A 151 -13.63 -12.43 6.23
CA ASN A 151 -12.85 -12.30 7.46
C ASN A 151 -11.43 -11.86 7.12
N TYR A 152 -10.88 -10.91 7.88
CA TYR A 152 -9.52 -10.45 7.61
C TYR A 152 -8.48 -11.55 7.81
N ARG A 153 -8.72 -12.50 8.74
CA ARG A 153 -7.86 -13.68 8.92
C ARG A 153 -7.73 -14.56 7.67
N ASP A 154 -8.69 -14.48 6.74
CA ASP A 154 -8.67 -15.23 5.47
C ASP A 154 -8.12 -14.38 4.32
N TYR A 155 -8.13 -13.04 4.46
CA TYR A 155 -7.70 -12.09 3.44
C TYR A 155 -6.24 -11.65 3.58
N GLN A 156 -5.84 -11.13 4.71
CA GLN A 156 -4.47 -10.82 5.15
C GLN A 156 -3.60 -10.04 4.15
N PHE A 157 -4.15 -9.02 3.46
CA PHE A 157 -3.40 -8.09 2.62
C PHE A 157 -3.21 -6.76 3.35
N ASP A 158 -2.16 -6.01 2.99
CA ASP A 158 -1.76 -4.73 3.58
C ASP A 158 -1.93 -3.54 2.62
N PHE A 159 -2.59 -3.72 1.47
CA PHE A 159 -2.67 -2.70 0.44
C PHE A 159 -4.09 -2.52 -0.14
N GLY A 160 -4.30 -1.41 -0.86
CA GLY A 160 -5.56 -1.12 -1.53
C GLY A 160 -6.61 -0.49 -0.62
N TYR A 161 -6.20 0.22 0.44
CA TYR A 161 -7.07 0.92 1.40
C TYR A 161 -8.08 1.86 0.72
N HIS A 162 -7.73 2.45 -0.40
CA HIS A 162 -8.49 3.46 -1.14
C HIS A 162 -9.75 2.91 -1.84
N ARG A 163 -9.88 1.60 -2.00
CA ARG A 163 -11.06 0.95 -2.61
C ARG A 163 -12.12 0.54 -1.59
N PHE A 164 -12.02 1.04 -0.37
CA PHE A 164 -12.96 0.75 0.71
C PHE A 164 -13.62 2.02 1.25
N LEU A 165 -14.87 1.87 1.68
CA LEU A 165 -15.52 2.78 2.60
C LEU A 165 -15.28 2.31 4.04
N TYR A 166 -15.08 3.25 4.93
CA TYR A 166 -14.87 3.01 6.36
C TYR A 166 -15.95 3.77 7.14
N ASP A 167 -16.64 3.12 8.06
CA ASP A 167 -17.51 3.81 8.99
C ASP A 167 -16.70 4.84 9.79
N ARG A 168 -17.14 6.10 9.79
CA ARG A 168 -16.39 7.20 10.42
C ARG A 168 -16.35 7.10 11.93
N ALA A 169 -17.45 6.65 12.56
CA ALA A 169 -17.50 6.48 14.01
C ALA A 169 -16.54 5.36 14.45
N PHE A 170 -16.56 4.23 13.72
CA PHE A 170 -15.60 3.13 13.94
C PHE A 170 -14.14 3.59 13.85
N LEU A 171 -13.78 4.40 12.83
CA LEU A 171 -12.42 4.94 12.73
C LEU A 171 -12.05 5.80 13.95
N ALA A 172 -12.97 6.67 14.39
CA ALA A 172 -12.76 7.56 15.52
C ALA A 172 -12.66 6.81 16.86
N GLU A 173 -13.55 5.88 17.13
CA GLU A 173 -13.59 5.07 18.36
C GLU A 173 -12.34 4.22 18.55
N ASN A 174 -11.74 3.75 17.45
CA ASN A 174 -10.52 2.94 17.46
C ASN A 174 -9.24 3.76 17.23
N ASN A 175 -9.32 5.09 17.19
CA ASN A 175 -8.18 5.98 16.92
C ASN A 175 -7.39 5.62 15.65
N LEU A 176 -8.09 5.22 14.58
CA LEU A 176 -7.51 4.78 13.34
C LEU A 176 -7.13 5.98 12.47
N VAL A 177 -5.85 6.32 12.48
CA VAL A 177 -5.25 7.40 11.70
C VAL A 177 -4.01 6.91 10.95
N PHE A 178 -3.62 7.61 9.90
CA PHE A 178 -2.38 7.32 9.18
C PHE A 178 -1.17 7.71 10.04
N PRO A 179 -0.18 6.83 10.23
CA PRO A 179 1.08 7.21 10.85
C PRO A 179 1.76 8.30 9.99
N LEU A 180 2.40 9.26 10.65
CA LEU A 180 3.02 10.42 9.97
C LEU A 180 4.34 10.01 9.29
N TYR A 181 4.28 9.03 8.40
CA TYR A 181 5.39 8.57 7.59
C TYR A 181 5.36 9.23 6.21
N ILE A 182 6.53 9.56 5.68
CA ILE A 182 6.69 10.09 4.31
C ILE A 182 6.34 9.02 3.26
N ARG A 183 6.54 7.75 3.62
CA ARG A 183 6.27 6.61 2.74
C ARG A 183 5.78 5.42 3.54
N PHE A 184 4.92 4.58 2.95
CA PHE A 184 4.39 3.35 3.54
C PHE A 184 3.51 3.61 4.79
N GLN A 185 2.75 4.70 4.77
CA GLN A 185 1.82 5.08 5.85
C GLN A 185 0.45 4.40 5.70
N ASP A 186 0.09 4.03 4.48
CA ASP A 186 -1.20 3.42 4.13
C ASP A 186 -1.32 1.95 4.55
N PRO A 187 -0.31 1.07 4.42
CA PRO A 187 -0.43 -0.30 4.89
C PRO A 187 -0.70 -0.41 6.40
N PRO A 188 0.05 0.25 7.30
CA PRO A 188 -0.25 0.18 8.73
C PRO A 188 -1.63 0.72 9.11
N PHE A 189 -2.12 1.76 8.43
CA PHE A 189 -3.50 2.24 8.62
C PHE A 189 -4.50 1.14 8.24
N PHE A 190 -4.34 0.56 7.05
CA PHE A 190 -5.24 -0.45 6.52
C PHE A 190 -5.25 -1.72 7.38
N VAL A 191 -4.08 -2.23 7.75
CA VAL A 191 -3.94 -3.42 8.59
C VAL A 191 -4.62 -3.21 9.94
N ARG A 192 -4.39 -2.06 10.61
CA ARG A 192 -5.05 -1.72 11.89
C ARG A 192 -6.57 -1.67 11.74
N ALA A 193 -7.08 -1.02 10.68
CA ALA A 193 -8.50 -0.94 10.42
C ALA A 193 -9.13 -2.32 10.20
N MET A 194 -8.48 -3.17 9.40
CA MET A 194 -8.96 -4.52 9.11
C MET A 194 -8.91 -5.45 10.33
N ILE A 195 -7.87 -5.34 11.17
CA ILE A 195 -7.76 -6.09 12.43
C ILE A 195 -8.89 -5.66 13.38
N ALA A 196 -9.11 -4.35 13.55
CA ALA A 196 -10.13 -3.84 14.45
C ALA A 196 -11.57 -4.18 13.99
N ALA A 197 -11.81 -4.22 12.67
CA ALA A 197 -13.10 -4.60 12.10
C ALA A 197 -13.33 -6.11 12.04
N GLU A 198 -12.26 -6.92 12.14
CA GLU A 198 -12.23 -8.39 12.00
C GLU A 198 -12.72 -8.90 10.63
N ARG A 199 -13.71 -8.26 10.04
CA ARG A 199 -14.30 -8.59 8.73
C ARG A 199 -14.74 -7.33 7.98
N PHE A 200 -14.83 -7.43 6.67
CA PHE A 200 -15.35 -6.38 5.81
C PHE A 200 -16.35 -6.97 4.80
N TYR A 201 -17.21 -6.13 4.24
CA TYR A 201 -18.12 -6.54 3.17
C TYR A 201 -17.46 -6.28 1.81
N ALA A 202 -17.40 -7.30 0.97
CA ALA A 202 -16.78 -7.24 -0.35
C ALA A 202 -17.85 -7.24 -1.45
N VAL A 203 -17.64 -6.45 -2.52
CA VAL A 203 -18.38 -6.55 -3.77
C VAL A 203 -17.41 -6.90 -4.92
N PRO A 204 -17.82 -7.70 -5.90
CA PRO A 204 -16.95 -8.10 -7.02
C PRO A 204 -16.65 -6.95 -7.99
N ASP A 205 -17.47 -5.90 -7.97
CA ASP A 205 -17.38 -4.77 -8.87
C ASP A 205 -16.05 -4.03 -8.71
N VAL A 206 -15.53 -3.50 -9.84
CA VAL A 206 -14.39 -2.60 -9.81
C VAL A 206 -14.85 -1.23 -9.32
N VAL A 207 -14.35 -0.83 -8.15
CA VAL A 207 -14.75 0.42 -7.47
C VAL A 207 -13.64 1.47 -7.43
N TYR A 208 -12.43 1.12 -7.88
CA TYR A 208 -11.29 2.03 -7.89
C TYR A 208 -10.43 1.80 -9.12
N ARG A 209 -9.98 2.88 -9.74
CA ARG A 209 -9.12 2.85 -10.92
C ARG A 209 -7.82 3.59 -10.65
N TYR A 210 -6.77 2.81 -10.48
CA TYR A 210 -5.43 3.29 -10.19
C TYR A 210 -4.69 3.66 -11.47
N ARG A 211 -4.27 4.92 -11.59
CA ARG A 211 -3.56 5.42 -12.76
C ARG A 211 -2.07 5.05 -12.70
N LYS A 212 -1.59 4.43 -13.77
CA LYS A 212 -0.16 4.13 -14.00
C LYS A 212 0.38 4.94 -15.17
N GLY A 213 1.71 5.10 -15.21
CA GLY A 213 2.36 5.89 -16.26
C GLY A 213 2.25 7.40 -16.01
N ILE A 214 2.01 7.80 -14.74
CA ILE A 214 2.05 9.21 -14.37
C ILE A 214 3.49 9.73 -14.34
N GLN A 215 3.68 10.98 -14.72
CA GLN A 215 4.97 11.66 -14.61
C GLN A 215 5.25 11.97 -13.13
N VAL A 216 5.93 11.06 -12.46
CA VAL A 216 6.44 11.32 -11.11
C VAL A 216 7.94 11.59 -11.23
N SER A 217 8.43 12.60 -10.53
CA SER A 217 9.88 12.81 -10.42
C SER A 217 10.56 11.54 -9.92
N ALA A 218 11.72 11.19 -10.51
CA ALA A 218 12.46 9.98 -10.18
C ALA A 218 12.51 9.76 -8.67
N THR A 219 12.11 8.57 -8.22
CA THR A 219 12.00 8.25 -6.80
C THR A 219 13.39 8.29 -6.17
N LYS A 220 13.72 9.42 -5.57
CA LYS A 220 14.89 9.51 -4.69
C LYS A 220 14.55 8.86 -3.37
N TRP A 221 15.52 8.16 -2.81
CA TRP A 221 15.46 7.58 -1.46
C TRP A 221 16.30 8.40 -0.47
N PRO A 222 15.85 9.60 -0.06
CA PRO A 222 16.48 10.29 1.05
C PRO A 222 16.28 9.46 2.32
N GLU A 223 17.26 9.53 3.23
CA GLU A 223 17.25 8.73 4.46
C GLU A 223 15.93 8.80 5.26
N PRO A 224 15.29 9.98 5.47
CA PRO A 224 14.01 10.04 6.18
C PRO A 224 12.91 9.20 5.52
N LYS A 225 12.81 9.25 4.19
CA LYS A 225 11.83 8.47 3.43
C LYS A 225 12.08 6.97 3.53
N LEU A 226 13.36 6.55 3.49
CA LEU A 226 13.76 5.18 3.67
C LEU A 226 13.41 4.68 5.07
N HIS A 227 13.74 5.46 6.10
CA HIS A 227 13.48 5.10 7.49
C HIS A 227 11.99 4.98 7.78
N ASP A 228 11.17 5.89 7.27
CA ASP A 228 9.72 5.83 7.46
C ASP A 228 9.10 4.62 6.75
N MET A 229 9.58 4.30 5.55
CA MET A 229 9.18 3.06 4.88
C MET A 229 9.55 1.82 5.71
N MET A 230 10.76 1.78 6.28
CA MET A 230 11.19 0.66 7.15
C MET A 230 10.32 0.57 8.41
N ARG A 231 9.91 1.70 9.00
CA ARG A 231 8.98 1.73 10.15
C ARG A 231 7.62 1.17 9.78
N GLY A 232 7.08 1.56 8.62
CA GLY A 232 5.78 1.03 8.17
C GLY A 232 5.80 -0.48 7.94
N TYR A 233 6.88 -1.03 7.35
CA TYR A 233 7.06 -2.48 7.26
C TYR A 233 7.21 -3.14 8.64
N LEU A 234 7.89 -2.49 9.59
CA LEU A 234 8.03 -2.98 10.95
C LEU A 234 6.69 -2.99 11.69
N ASP A 235 5.86 -1.96 11.49
CA ASP A 235 4.50 -1.91 12.04
C ASP A 235 3.67 -3.11 11.56
N ASP A 236 3.62 -3.36 10.25
CA ASP A 236 2.86 -4.48 9.69
C ASP A 236 3.40 -5.84 10.16
N LEU A 237 4.73 -5.98 10.24
CA LEU A 237 5.35 -7.20 10.72
C LEU A 237 5.02 -7.47 12.20
N THR A 238 5.02 -6.43 13.02
CA THR A 238 4.67 -6.49 14.44
C THR A 238 3.20 -6.84 14.61
N LEU A 239 2.30 -6.11 13.94
CA LEU A 239 0.86 -6.37 13.99
C LEU A 239 0.52 -7.79 13.53
N SER A 240 1.17 -8.27 12.47
CA SER A 240 0.95 -9.63 11.97
C SER A 240 1.39 -10.71 12.98
N ALA A 241 2.46 -10.44 13.74
CA ALA A 241 2.92 -11.35 14.78
C ALA A 241 2.01 -11.33 16.02
N GLU A 242 1.56 -10.15 16.45
CA GLU A 242 0.67 -9.97 17.61
C GLU A 242 -0.71 -10.60 17.40
N HIS A 243 -1.20 -10.59 16.13
CA HIS A 243 -2.53 -11.10 15.78
C HIS A 243 -2.52 -12.48 15.09
N ASP A 244 -1.38 -13.17 15.05
CA ASP A 244 -1.21 -14.51 14.44
C ASP A 244 -1.66 -14.55 12.96
N LEU A 245 -1.25 -13.53 12.16
CA LEU A 245 -1.59 -13.35 10.75
C LEU A 245 -0.43 -13.84 9.87
N ALA A 246 -0.33 -15.14 9.67
CA ALA A 246 0.83 -15.76 9.02
C ALA A 246 1.02 -15.33 7.56
N GLN A 247 -0.06 -15.17 6.78
CA GLN A 247 0.03 -14.78 5.37
C GLN A 247 0.50 -13.32 5.24
N LEU A 248 -0.04 -12.40 6.05
CA LEU A 248 0.41 -11.01 6.12
C LEU A 248 1.88 -10.93 6.53
N HIS A 249 2.28 -11.71 7.55
CA HIS A 249 3.66 -11.77 8.02
C HIS A 249 4.62 -12.16 6.89
N GLY A 250 4.28 -13.22 6.15
CA GLY A 250 5.04 -13.66 4.98
C GLY A 250 5.03 -12.66 3.83
N LEU A 251 3.89 -12.00 3.56
CA LEU A 251 3.75 -10.97 2.53
C LEU A 251 4.64 -9.77 2.84
N THR A 252 4.60 -9.27 4.07
CA THR A 252 5.41 -8.12 4.54
C THR A 252 6.90 -8.40 4.35
N ILE A 253 7.36 -9.60 4.70
CA ILE A 253 8.76 -10.00 4.53
C ILE A 253 9.14 -10.06 3.04
N ARG A 254 8.33 -10.70 2.18
CA ARG A 254 8.61 -10.78 0.74
C ARG A 254 8.72 -9.40 0.11
N ARG A 255 7.79 -8.49 0.45
CA ARG A 255 7.79 -7.10 -0.06
C ARG A 255 8.97 -6.28 0.45
N PHE A 256 9.36 -6.46 1.73
CA PHE A 256 10.57 -5.82 2.26
C PHE A 256 11.84 -6.29 1.53
N GLU A 257 11.87 -7.53 1.09
CA GLU A 257 13.01 -8.12 0.37
C GLU A 257 13.03 -7.85 -1.14
N GLU A 258 12.04 -7.12 -1.67
CA GLU A 258 12.09 -6.63 -3.05
C GLU A 258 13.28 -5.69 -3.26
N ASP A 259 13.82 -5.70 -4.47
CA ASP A 259 14.97 -4.88 -4.87
C ASP A 259 14.75 -3.39 -4.66
N SER A 260 13.51 -2.94 -4.85
CA SER A 260 13.06 -1.56 -4.65
C SER A 260 13.23 -1.06 -3.21
N VAL A 261 13.23 -1.97 -2.23
CA VAL A 261 13.38 -1.69 -0.79
C VAL A 261 14.78 -2.08 -0.30
N LEU A 262 15.21 -3.30 -0.57
CA LEU A 262 16.43 -3.84 0.01
C LEU A 262 17.70 -3.13 -0.53
N ILE A 263 17.74 -2.72 -1.80
CA ILE A 263 18.88 -2.00 -2.36
C ILE A 263 19.10 -0.63 -1.68
N PRO A 264 18.08 0.25 -1.50
CA PRO A 264 18.21 1.46 -0.70
C PRO A 264 18.71 1.21 0.73
N VAL A 265 18.15 0.21 1.43
CA VAL A 265 18.59 -0.17 2.79
C VAL A 265 20.09 -0.52 2.80
N MET A 266 20.52 -1.39 1.88
CA MET A 266 21.92 -1.78 1.77
C MET A 266 22.84 -0.60 1.44
N ASN A 267 22.41 0.33 0.59
CA ASN A 267 23.19 1.52 0.26
C ASN A 267 23.30 2.48 1.44
N SER A 268 22.26 2.60 2.27
CA SER A 268 22.28 3.38 3.51
C SER A 268 23.24 2.78 4.55
N LEU A 269 23.19 1.45 4.73
CA LEU A 269 24.13 0.73 5.60
C LEU A 269 25.59 0.89 5.18
N LYS A 270 25.88 0.90 3.85
CA LYS A 270 27.24 1.15 3.32
C LYS A 270 27.80 2.52 3.74
N LYS A 271 26.91 3.51 3.92
CA LYS A 271 27.28 4.85 4.37
C LYS A 271 27.47 4.95 5.89
N GLY A 272 27.28 3.83 6.61
CA GLY A 272 27.38 3.79 8.08
C GLY A 272 26.19 4.38 8.82
N ASN A 273 24.98 4.32 8.23
CA ASN A 273 23.80 4.89 8.87
C ASN A 273 23.29 4.01 10.01
N ASP A 274 23.46 4.48 11.25
CA ASP A 274 23.10 3.76 12.47
C ASP A 274 21.58 3.57 12.62
N THR A 275 20.77 4.55 12.17
CA THR A 275 19.29 4.43 12.22
C THR A 275 18.81 3.31 11.31
N THR A 276 19.37 3.21 10.10
CA THR A 276 19.05 2.09 9.19
C THR A 276 19.45 0.74 9.79
N ALA A 277 20.61 0.67 10.45
CA ALA A 277 21.07 -0.54 11.13
C ALA A 277 20.16 -0.93 12.29
N LEU A 278 19.71 0.04 13.09
CA LEU A 278 18.76 -0.17 14.18
C LEU A 278 17.42 -0.68 13.66
N LEU A 279 16.82 -0.03 12.66
CA LEU A 279 15.54 -0.42 12.08
C LEU A 279 15.61 -1.82 11.46
N LEU A 280 16.70 -2.15 10.76
CA LEU A 280 16.89 -3.49 10.20
C LEU A 280 17.00 -4.56 11.30
N ARG A 281 17.61 -4.23 12.44
CA ARG A 281 17.66 -5.12 13.61
C ARG A 281 16.26 -5.33 14.17
N GLN A 282 15.51 -4.24 14.43
CA GLN A 282 14.13 -4.33 14.92
C GLN A 282 13.24 -5.15 13.99
N PHE A 283 13.35 -4.94 12.68
CA PHE A 283 12.65 -5.76 11.69
C PHE A 283 13.04 -7.24 11.79
N SER A 284 14.33 -7.54 11.92
CA SER A 284 14.82 -8.92 12.04
C SER A 284 14.35 -9.60 13.34
N ASP A 285 14.30 -8.84 14.44
CA ASP A 285 13.86 -9.32 15.75
C ASP A 285 12.34 -9.56 15.80
N ALA A 286 11.56 -8.80 15.00
CA ALA A 286 10.11 -8.96 14.88
C ALA A 286 9.69 -10.16 14.00
N VAL A 287 10.62 -10.79 13.28
CA VAL A 287 10.33 -11.97 12.44
C VAL A 287 9.95 -13.17 13.29
N SER A 288 8.71 -13.65 13.13
CA SER A 288 8.18 -14.82 13.79
C SER A 288 8.47 -16.11 13.00
N ALA A 289 9.43 -16.91 13.46
CA ALA A 289 9.74 -18.18 12.83
C ALA A 289 8.55 -19.19 12.83
N PRO A 290 7.66 -19.24 13.85
CA PRO A 290 6.44 -20.04 13.79
C PRO A 290 5.51 -19.65 12.64
N LEU A 291 5.26 -18.35 12.43
CA LEU A 291 4.40 -17.86 11.34
C LEU A 291 5.00 -18.16 9.97
N LEU A 292 6.31 -18.00 9.81
CA LEU A 292 6.99 -18.31 8.56
C LEU A 292 6.86 -19.78 8.16
N ARG A 293 6.89 -20.71 9.13
CA ARG A 293 6.70 -22.14 8.84
C ARG A 293 5.32 -22.44 8.25
N GLN A 294 4.28 -21.67 8.63
CA GLN A 294 2.93 -21.82 8.09
C GLN A 294 2.82 -21.36 6.62
N THR A 295 3.61 -20.37 6.22
CA THR A 295 3.54 -19.77 4.88
C THR A 295 4.49 -20.37 3.86
N GLY A 296 5.43 -21.22 4.30
CA GLY A 296 6.49 -21.73 3.44
C GLY A 296 7.52 -20.68 3.00
N VAL A 297 7.42 -19.46 3.53
CA VAL A 297 8.42 -18.40 3.30
C VAL A 297 9.73 -18.78 4.01
N ARG A 298 10.82 -18.78 3.26
CA ARG A 298 12.15 -19.07 3.82
C ARG A 298 12.63 -17.92 4.70
N VAL A 299 13.56 -18.23 5.64
CA VAL A 299 14.18 -17.24 6.53
C VAL A 299 14.67 -16.02 5.74
N PRO A 300 14.33 -14.79 6.16
CA PRO A 300 14.61 -13.56 5.42
C PRO A 300 16.10 -13.35 5.13
N LYS A 301 16.40 -12.84 3.95
CA LYS A 301 17.76 -12.38 3.56
C LYS A 301 18.23 -11.21 4.43
N SER A 302 17.29 -10.43 4.99
CA SER A 302 17.55 -9.38 5.98
C SER A 302 18.34 -9.89 7.19
N GLY A 303 18.02 -11.07 7.68
CA GLY A 303 18.79 -11.71 8.75
C GLY A 303 20.21 -12.15 8.35
N TYR A 304 20.42 -12.44 7.05
CA TYR A 304 21.77 -12.69 6.53
C TYR A 304 22.57 -11.37 6.42
N VAL A 305 21.96 -10.32 5.87
CA VAL A 305 22.56 -8.98 5.80
C VAL A 305 22.93 -8.49 7.20
N LEU A 306 22.03 -8.67 8.17
CA LEU A 306 22.25 -8.24 9.55
C LEU A 306 23.39 -9.03 10.25
N ARG A 307 23.44 -10.36 10.09
CA ARG A 307 24.51 -11.19 10.68
C ARG A 307 25.88 -10.81 10.16
N HIS A 308 25.97 -10.40 8.90
CA HIS A 308 27.23 -9.99 8.28
C HIS A 308 27.49 -8.48 8.42
N TYR A 309 26.53 -7.69 8.91
CA TYR A 309 26.69 -6.25 9.10
C TYR A 309 27.81 -5.91 10.09
N LYS A 310 27.98 -6.66 11.18
CA LYS A 310 29.11 -6.49 12.11
C LYS A 310 30.48 -6.79 11.46
N GLU A 311 30.50 -7.66 10.45
CA GLU A 311 31.66 -7.94 9.62
C GLU A 311 31.81 -6.92 8.47
N LEU A 312 30.71 -6.22 8.10
CA LEU A 312 30.61 -5.26 7.01
C LEU A 312 31.21 -3.88 7.32
N GLY A 313 31.61 -3.60 8.56
CA GLY A 313 32.43 -2.42 8.89
C GLY A 313 33.77 -2.37 8.15
N ARG A 314 34.03 -3.37 7.26
CA ARG A 314 35.13 -3.41 6.29
C ARG A 314 34.59 -3.39 4.87
N PRO A 315 34.92 -2.38 4.03
CA PRO A 315 34.39 -2.23 2.66
C PRO A 315 34.51 -3.48 1.77
N ALA A 316 35.57 -4.29 1.96
CA ALA A 316 35.81 -5.51 1.21
C ALA A 316 34.83 -6.66 1.52
N ALA A 317 34.29 -6.74 2.75
CA ALA A 317 33.32 -7.76 3.13
C ALA A 317 31.93 -7.47 2.53
N LEU A 318 31.56 -6.21 2.46
CA LEU A 318 30.30 -5.76 1.86
C LEU A 318 30.21 -6.09 0.36
N SER A 319 31.31 -5.85 -0.38
CA SER A 319 31.41 -6.21 -1.79
C SER A 319 31.22 -7.71 -2.01
N LYS A 320 31.79 -8.57 -1.15
CA LYS A 320 31.61 -10.03 -1.18
C LYS A 320 30.17 -10.47 -0.90
N VAL A 321 29.50 -9.84 0.07
CA VAL A 321 28.09 -10.14 0.40
C VAL A 321 27.18 -9.73 -0.75
N LEU A 322 27.38 -8.53 -1.32
CA LEU A 322 26.62 -8.05 -2.47
C LEU A 322 26.85 -8.90 -3.72
N SER A 323 28.09 -9.30 -3.99
CA SER A 323 28.40 -10.17 -5.12
C SER A 323 27.74 -11.55 -4.94
N LYS A 324 27.67 -12.07 -3.70
CA LYS A 324 27.04 -13.35 -3.38
C LYS A 324 25.51 -13.28 -3.48
N VAL A 325 24.88 -12.18 -3.00
CA VAL A 325 23.43 -11.92 -3.17
C VAL A 325 23.10 -11.74 -4.66
N ASN A 326 23.87 -10.95 -5.40
CA ASN A 326 23.68 -10.77 -6.84
C ASN A 326 23.91 -12.07 -7.62
N ARG A 327 24.91 -12.88 -7.25
CA ARG A 327 25.16 -14.17 -7.89
C ARG A 327 24.03 -15.19 -7.64
N MET A 328 23.45 -15.21 -6.45
CA MET A 328 22.25 -16.02 -6.16
C MET A 328 21.04 -15.56 -7.00
N ARG A 329 20.91 -14.25 -7.25
CA ARG A 329 19.85 -13.68 -8.10
C ARG A 329 20.04 -14.04 -9.57
N THR A 330 21.26 -13.90 -10.09
CA THR A 330 21.58 -14.24 -11.47
C THR A 330 21.35 -15.72 -11.71
N LEU A 331 21.73 -16.58 -10.77
CA LEU A 331 21.46 -18.02 -10.82
C LEU A 331 19.95 -18.33 -10.77
N ALA A 332 19.18 -17.66 -9.91
CA ALA A 332 17.72 -17.85 -9.83
C ALA A 332 17.03 -17.35 -11.11
N ALA A 333 17.43 -16.21 -11.66
CA ALA A 333 16.85 -15.65 -12.87
C ALA A 333 17.23 -16.46 -14.14
N VAL A 334 18.46 -16.96 -14.22
CA VAL A 334 18.93 -17.83 -15.32
C VAL A 334 18.21 -19.18 -15.25
N THR A 335 18.08 -19.78 -14.06
CA THR A 335 17.38 -21.06 -13.90
C THR A 335 15.87 -20.96 -14.18
N TRP A 336 15.21 -19.86 -13.88
CA TRP A 336 13.82 -19.63 -14.28
C TRP A 336 13.67 -19.48 -15.79
N ARG A 337 14.56 -18.76 -16.46
CA ARG A 337 14.56 -18.64 -17.92
C ARG A 337 14.85 -19.97 -18.62
N ASP A 338 15.79 -20.75 -18.10
CA ASP A 338 16.13 -22.06 -18.64
C ASP A 338 15.02 -23.10 -18.41
N CYS A 339 14.33 -23.08 -17.27
CA CYS A 339 13.15 -23.93 -17.02
C CYS A 339 11.98 -23.59 -17.96
N LEU A 340 11.74 -22.28 -18.23
CA LEU A 340 10.71 -21.86 -19.15
C LEU A 340 11.07 -22.16 -20.63
N ALA A 341 12.35 -22.15 -20.99
CA ALA A 341 12.80 -22.38 -22.35
C ALA A 341 12.93 -23.88 -22.74
N HIS A 342 13.22 -24.76 -21.79
CA HIS A 342 13.59 -26.15 -22.09
C HIS A 342 12.69 -27.23 -21.47
N GLY A 343 11.66 -26.88 -20.68
CA GLY A 343 10.56 -27.77 -20.25
C GLY A 343 10.98 -29.09 -19.56
N SER A 344 12.21 -29.25 -19.07
CA SER A 344 12.72 -30.51 -18.59
C SER A 344 12.77 -30.61 -17.06
N ILE A 345 12.12 -31.66 -16.54
CA ILE A 345 12.09 -32.06 -15.13
C ILE A 345 13.49 -32.34 -14.57
N HIS A 346 14.47 -32.65 -15.42
CA HIS A 346 15.85 -32.98 -15.02
C HIS A 346 16.59 -31.79 -14.42
N THR A 347 16.29 -30.55 -14.86
CA THR A 347 16.90 -29.33 -14.35
C THR A 347 16.48 -29.01 -12.91
N ILE A 348 15.28 -29.45 -12.49
CA ILE A 348 14.76 -29.28 -11.13
C ILE A 348 15.54 -30.15 -10.13
N HIS A 349 15.91 -31.38 -10.48
CA HIS A 349 16.68 -32.29 -9.61
C HIS A 349 18.10 -31.76 -9.31
N VAL A 350 18.80 -31.26 -10.31
CA VAL A 350 20.14 -30.66 -10.17
C VAL A 350 20.14 -29.42 -9.28
N LEU A 351 19.02 -28.67 -9.30
CA LEU A 351 18.83 -27.48 -8.45
C LEU A 351 18.58 -27.85 -7.00
N VAL A 352 17.78 -28.88 -6.72
CA VAL A 352 17.52 -29.36 -5.36
C VAL A 352 18.80 -29.89 -4.72
N GLU A 353 19.64 -30.62 -5.42
CA GLU A 353 20.92 -31.12 -4.89
C GLU A 353 21.93 -29.99 -4.62
N LYS A 354 22.01 -28.97 -5.45
CA LYS A 354 22.88 -27.80 -5.20
C LYS A 354 22.39 -26.91 -4.04
N PHE A 355 21.09 -26.91 -3.71
CA PHE A 355 20.53 -26.14 -2.59
C PHE A 355 20.60 -26.91 -1.26
N THR A 356 20.69 -28.24 -1.26
CA THR A 356 20.85 -29.05 -0.05
C THR A 356 22.26 -29.03 0.54
N PHE A 357 23.26 -28.61 -0.21
CA PHE A 357 24.67 -28.49 0.24
C PHE A 357 24.95 -27.23 1.09
N TRP A 358 23.92 -26.43 1.41
CA TRP A 358 24.03 -25.18 2.19
C TRP A 358 23.14 -25.19 3.44
N ARG A 359 23.10 -26.31 4.13
CA ARG A 359 22.61 -26.39 5.51
C ARG A 359 23.67 -25.98 6.52
#